data_61d08d0abcb6b6943af92959ac54e5d3
#
_entry.id   61d08d0abcb6b6943af92959ac54e5d3
#
_cell.length_a   1.000
_cell.length_b   1.000
_cell.length_c   1.000
_cell.angle_alpha   90.00
_cell.angle_beta   90.00
_cell.angle_gamma   90.00
#
_symmetry.space_group_name_H-M   'P 1'
#
loop_
_entity.id
_entity.type
_entity.pdbx_description
1 polymer ?
#
loop_
_entity_poly.entity_id
_entity_poly.type
_entity_poly.pdbx_seq_one_letter_code
_entity_poly.pdbx_strand_id
1 'polypeptide(L)' 'MTIRTGTTVKWKWGSSWAEGTVTEVHHDDVSRTTKGEKITRHGSDDDPAYVIEQEDGTTVLKLQSEVERA' A
#
# COMPACT_ATOMS: atom_id res chain seq x y z
N MET A 1 -13.32 -5.07 7.72
CA MET A 1 -13.13 -5.31 6.29
C MET A 1 -11.75 -5.86 6.05
N THR A 2 -11.65 -6.94 5.30
CA THR A 2 -10.37 -7.60 5.07
C THR A 2 -9.80 -7.22 3.70
N ILE A 3 -8.60 -6.63 3.72
CA ILE A 3 -7.85 -6.36 2.50
C ILE A 3 -6.70 -7.37 2.47
N ARG A 4 -6.52 -8.01 1.34
CA ARG A 4 -5.50 -9.06 1.20
C ARG A 4 -4.85 -8.97 -0.17
N THR A 5 -3.87 -9.83 -0.40
CA THR A 5 -3.19 -9.91 -1.70
C THR A 5 -4.22 -10.09 -2.82
N GLY A 6 -4.10 -9.27 -3.85
CA GLY A 6 -5.02 -9.28 -4.99
C GLY A 6 -6.14 -8.26 -4.88
N THR A 7 -6.32 -7.64 -3.71
CA THR A 7 -7.35 -6.61 -3.53
C THR A 7 -6.91 -5.31 -4.19
N THR A 8 -7.80 -4.68 -4.94
CA THR A 8 -7.56 -3.35 -5.48
C THR A 8 -7.95 -2.32 -4.44
N VAL A 9 -7.05 -1.39 -4.17
CA VAL A 9 -7.25 -0.33 -3.18
C VAL A 9 -7.00 1.03 -3.83
N LYS A 10 -7.48 2.07 -3.19
CA LYS A 10 -7.27 3.45 -3.63
C LYS A 10 -6.91 4.33 -2.44
N TRP A 11 -6.25 5.42 -2.73
CA TRP A 11 -5.89 6.41 -1.71
C TRP A 11 -5.88 7.79 -2.33
N LYS A 12 -6.06 8.80 -1.51
CA LYS A 12 -6.09 10.18 -1.98
C LYS A 12 -4.68 10.68 -2.22
N TRP A 13 -4.47 11.33 -3.35
CA TRP A 13 -3.20 11.89 -3.78
C TRP A 13 -3.48 13.32 -4.25
N GLY A 14 -3.17 14.30 -3.42
CA GLY A 14 -3.50 15.68 -3.73
C GLY A 14 -5.01 15.84 -3.93
N SER A 15 -5.45 16.34 -5.06
CA SER A 15 -6.85 16.51 -5.41
C SER A 15 -7.39 15.30 -6.21
N SER A 16 -6.58 14.27 -6.40
CA SER A 16 -6.95 13.10 -7.19
C SER A 16 -6.89 11.83 -6.35
N TRP A 17 -7.30 10.72 -6.93
CA TRP A 17 -7.18 9.40 -6.34
C TRP A 17 -6.20 8.55 -7.13
N ALA A 18 -5.42 7.75 -6.44
CA ALA A 18 -4.56 6.75 -7.05
C ALA A 18 -5.08 5.38 -6.68
N GLU A 19 -4.79 4.38 -7.50
CA GLU A 19 -5.23 3.00 -7.28
C GLU A 19 -4.08 2.04 -7.54
N GLY A 20 -4.16 0.87 -6.92
CA GLY A 20 -3.21 -0.20 -7.17
C GLY A 20 -3.70 -1.50 -6.57
N THR A 21 -2.97 -2.58 -6.84
CA THR A 21 -3.28 -3.91 -6.35
C THR A 21 -2.33 -4.28 -5.22
N VAL A 22 -2.88 -4.77 -4.12
CA VAL A 22 -2.08 -5.24 -2.99
C VAL A 22 -1.36 -6.52 -3.39
N THR A 23 -0.03 -6.52 -3.29
CA THR A 23 0.80 -7.68 -3.62
C THR A 23 1.37 -8.35 -2.37
N GLU A 24 1.46 -7.62 -1.25
CA GLU A 24 1.94 -8.18 0.03
C GLU A 24 1.23 -7.49 1.18
N VAL A 25 1.04 -8.24 2.26
CA VAL A 25 0.46 -7.72 3.50
C VAL A 25 1.46 -7.97 4.62
N HIS A 26 1.81 -6.95 5.38
CA HIS A 26 2.76 -7.04 6.48
C HIS A 26 2.17 -6.50 7.76
N HIS A 27 2.29 -7.27 8.85
CA HIS A 27 1.80 -6.88 10.17
C HIS A 27 2.93 -6.32 11.03
N ASP A 28 4.08 -6.04 10.43
CA ASP A 28 5.26 -5.48 11.08
C ASP A 28 5.91 -4.49 10.11
N ASP A 29 7.15 -4.10 10.38
CA ASP A 29 7.85 -3.13 9.55
C ASP A 29 8.16 -3.71 8.17
N VAL A 30 7.96 -2.90 7.15
CA VAL A 30 8.28 -3.26 5.78
C VAL A 30 8.92 -2.06 5.09
N SER A 31 9.91 -2.34 4.26
CA SER A 31 10.60 -1.31 3.47
C SER A 31 10.71 -1.75 2.03
N ARG A 32 10.64 -0.81 1.13
CA ARG A 32 10.89 -1.04 -0.30
C ARG A 32 11.57 0.18 -0.89
N THR A 33 12.44 -0.05 -1.85
CA THR A 33 13.07 1.03 -2.58
C THR A 33 12.32 1.22 -3.89
N THR A 34 11.84 2.43 -4.11
CA THR A 34 11.13 2.76 -5.33
C THR A 34 11.64 4.11 -5.85
N LYS A 35 11.99 4.15 -7.12
CA LYS A 35 12.53 5.37 -7.77
C LYS A 35 13.71 5.96 -7.01
N GLY A 36 14.58 5.10 -6.47
CA GLY A 36 15.76 5.53 -5.75
C GLY A 36 15.54 5.95 -4.30
N GLU A 37 14.30 5.91 -3.82
CA GLU A 37 13.97 6.25 -2.44
C GLU A 37 13.56 5.01 -1.65
N LYS A 38 14.07 4.91 -0.43
CA LYS A 38 13.66 3.86 0.49
C LYS A 38 12.46 4.35 1.28
N ILE A 39 11.36 3.63 1.16
CA ILE A 39 10.13 3.95 1.88
C ILE A 39 9.88 2.87 2.90
N THR A 40 9.57 3.27 4.14
CA THR A 40 9.29 2.35 5.24
C THR A 40 7.92 2.66 5.82
N ARG A 41 7.18 1.60 6.16
CA ARG A 41 5.93 1.70 6.91
C ARG A 41 5.98 0.73 8.08
N HIS A 42 5.42 1.15 9.20
CA HIS A 42 5.39 0.34 10.42
C HIS A 42 4.00 -0.27 10.56
N GLY A 43 3.82 -1.46 10.01
CA GLY A 43 2.56 -2.18 10.10
C GLY A 43 2.34 -2.77 11.47
N SER A 44 1.09 -3.09 11.78
CA SER A 44 0.71 -3.77 13.02
C SER A 44 -0.45 -4.70 12.71
N ASP A 45 -0.89 -5.47 13.70
CA ASP A 45 -2.03 -6.37 13.50
C ASP A 45 -3.32 -5.59 13.22
N ASP A 46 -3.46 -4.41 13.85
CA ASP A 46 -4.65 -3.57 13.68
C ASP A 46 -4.56 -2.67 12.46
N ASP A 47 -3.36 -2.39 11.99
CA ASP A 47 -3.13 -1.48 10.87
C ASP A 47 -1.97 -2.02 10.02
N PRO A 48 -2.20 -3.11 9.28
CA PRO A 48 -1.13 -3.72 8.49
C PRO A 48 -0.66 -2.79 7.37
N ALA A 49 0.59 -2.99 6.96
CA ALA A 49 1.19 -2.27 5.84
C ALA A 49 1.03 -3.11 4.57
N TYR A 50 0.70 -2.43 3.48
CA TYR A 50 0.52 -3.07 2.19
C TYR A 50 1.59 -2.64 1.21
N VAL A 51 2.13 -3.61 0.47
CA VAL A 51 2.92 -3.34 -0.72
C VAL A 51 1.93 -3.36 -1.87
N ILE A 52 1.86 -2.26 -2.60
CA ILE A 52 0.86 -2.05 -3.64
C ILE A 52 1.57 -1.78 -4.96
N GLU A 53 1.11 -2.44 -6.01
CA GLU A 53 1.64 -2.21 -7.35
C GLU A 53 0.62 -1.46 -8.19
N GLN A 54 1.02 -0.35 -8.76
CA GLN A 54 0.20 0.44 -9.66
C GLN A 54 0.32 -0.10 -11.09
N GLU A 55 -0.60 0.28 -11.97
CA GLU A 55 -0.62 -0.20 -13.35
C GLU A 55 0.69 0.07 -14.11
N ASP A 56 1.36 1.17 -13.80
CA ASP A 56 2.61 1.53 -14.45
C ASP A 56 3.82 0.79 -13.86
N GLY A 57 3.60 -0.13 -12.94
CA GLY A 57 4.65 -0.90 -12.29
C GLY A 57 5.26 -0.22 -11.07
N THR A 58 4.78 0.95 -10.69
CA THR A 58 5.29 1.65 -9.51
C THR A 58 4.85 0.92 -8.25
N THR A 59 5.78 0.74 -7.32
CA THR A 59 5.51 0.13 -6.02
C THR A 59 5.25 1.24 -4.99
N VAL A 60 4.19 1.07 -4.20
CA VAL A 60 3.79 2.02 -3.17
C VAL A 60 3.58 1.27 -1.87
N LEU A 61 3.96 1.87 -0.75
CA LEU A 61 3.72 1.33 0.59
C LEU A 61 2.69 2.20 1.28
N LYS A 62 1.62 1.58 1.77
CA LYS A 62 0.57 2.28 2.51
C LYS A 62 0.10 1.42 3.66
N LEU A 63 -0.32 2.07 4.74
CA LEU A 63 -0.98 1.38 5.84
C LEU A 63 -2.47 1.21 5.51
N GLN A 64 -3.12 0.26 6.14
CA GLN A 64 -4.55 0.04 5.95
C GLN A 64 -5.34 1.33 6.19
N SER A 65 -4.94 2.11 7.20
CA SER A 65 -5.59 3.37 7.53
C SER A 65 -5.43 4.44 6.45
N GLU A 66 -4.51 4.24 5.51
CA GLU A 66 -4.23 5.21 4.44
C GLU A 66 -4.97 4.88 3.14
N VAL A 67 -5.63 3.74 3.05
CA VAL A 67 -6.27 3.28 1.80
C VAL A 67 -7.71 2.86 2.03
N GLU A 68 -8.44 2.73 0.93
CA GLU A 68 -9.80 2.19 0.91
C GLU A 68 -9.88 1.12 -0.19
N ARG A 69 -10.81 0.20 -0.05
CA ARG A 69 -11.08 -0.72 -1.15
C ARG A 69 -11.68 0.05 -2.31
N ALA A 70 -11.14 -0.22 -3.48
CA ALA A 70 -11.65 0.40 -4.70
C ALA A 70 -12.94 -0.29 -5.17
#